data_7ecfc30a38752ca915a45184cd9a7d81
#
_entry.id   7ecfc30a38752ca915a45184cd9a7d81
#
_cell.length_a   1.000
_cell.length_b   1.000
_cell.length_c   1.000
_cell.angle_alpha   90.00
_cell.angle_beta   90.00
_cell.angle_gamma   90.00
#
_symmetry.space_group_name_H-M   'P 1'
#
loop_
_entity.id
_entity.type
_entity.pdbx_description
1 polymer ?
#
loop_
_entity_poly.entity_id
_entity_poly.type
_entity_poly.pdbx_seq_one_letter_code
_entity_poly.pdbx_strand_id
1 'polypeptide(L)'
;MEQQIRFCTAADGVRLAYAVHGSGPPIVRAATWLTHLEFDWQSPVWHHWLQELGDGQKLVRYDERGCGLSDREVGDLSVDTWVADLETVVDAAGLDRFALLGVSQGAAIAIVYAARHPERLTHLILYGGYARGRKFRDPEQRLHEEALISAIRAGWTDPNPTFRRVFSMLFLPNGTAEQMAWYDDLQRRSTSAETAVRLCDARGSIDVVEFAQRVTTRTLVVHAREDRAVPVDEGRLLGALIPDARLVLLESANHILLSDEPAWRSFLSEIRGFLGTQQAPARSAVEELSPRELEVLELVAAGLTNQAIAERLCLSVRTVERHLSNIYAKLRVSGKAGRAAAAARLSHLREPSRQLD
;
A
#
# COMPACT_ATOMS: atom_id res chain seq x y z
N MET A 1 -14.79 1.90 5.45
CA MET A 1 -14.53 1.73 6.92
C MET A 1 -13.77 2.95 7.38
N GLU A 2 -14.04 3.49 8.56
CA GLU A 2 -13.27 4.61 9.11
C GLU A 2 -12.05 4.09 9.89
N GLN A 3 -10.96 4.85 9.86
CA GLN A 3 -9.80 4.57 10.70
C GLN A 3 -10.02 5.09 12.11
N GLN A 4 -9.49 4.40 13.10
CA GLN A 4 -9.44 4.84 14.50
C GLN A 4 -8.02 5.31 14.83
N ILE A 5 -7.85 6.61 15.07
CA ILE A 5 -6.56 7.18 15.48
C ILE A 5 -6.46 7.11 17.01
N ARG A 6 -5.30 6.66 17.48
CA ARG A 6 -4.96 6.51 18.91
C ARG A 6 -3.53 6.99 19.14
N PHE A 7 -3.14 7.11 20.39
CA PHE A 7 -1.82 7.54 20.79
C PHE A 7 -1.21 6.57 21.82
N CYS A 8 0.11 6.41 21.74
CA CYS A 8 0.92 5.74 22.75
C CYS A 8 2.19 6.54 23.01
N THR A 9 2.91 6.20 24.07
CA THR A 9 4.13 6.91 24.46
C THR A 9 5.31 5.96 24.46
N ALA A 10 6.36 6.27 23.70
CA ALA A 10 7.60 5.53 23.67
C ALA A 10 8.37 5.67 24.99
N ALA A 11 9.35 4.79 25.24
CA ALA A 11 10.10 4.76 26.48
C ALA A 11 10.89 6.06 26.78
N ASP A 12 11.23 6.82 25.73
CA ASP A 12 11.90 8.12 25.83
C ASP A 12 10.93 9.31 25.98
N GLY A 13 9.62 9.03 26.13
CA GLY A 13 8.57 10.02 26.33
C GLY A 13 7.95 10.58 25.07
N VAL A 14 8.43 10.22 23.87
CA VAL A 14 7.86 10.66 22.59
C VAL A 14 6.47 10.06 22.40
N ARG A 15 5.48 10.91 22.13
CA ARG A 15 4.11 10.48 21.82
C ARG A 15 4.00 10.12 20.35
N LEU A 16 3.54 8.90 20.10
CA LEU A 16 3.31 8.34 18.76
C LEU A 16 1.82 8.23 18.45
N ALA A 17 1.42 8.70 17.29
CA ALA A 17 0.07 8.52 16.76
C ALA A 17 0.02 7.24 15.91
N TYR A 18 -0.98 6.39 16.12
CA TYR A 18 -1.21 5.22 15.30
C TYR A 18 -2.68 5.08 14.92
N ALA A 19 -2.94 4.45 13.80
CA ALA A 19 -4.29 4.23 13.29
C ALA A 19 -4.55 2.73 13.09
N VAL A 20 -5.78 2.33 13.39
CA VAL A 20 -6.28 0.97 13.19
C VAL A 20 -7.53 1.02 12.32
N HIS A 21 -7.62 0.17 11.30
CA HIS A 21 -8.84 -0.03 10.53
C HIS A 21 -8.92 -1.45 9.97
N GLY A 22 -10.08 -1.83 9.48
CA GLY A 22 -10.33 -3.19 9.01
C GLY A 22 -10.50 -4.20 10.15
N SER A 23 -10.66 -5.46 9.77
CA SER A 23 -10.85 -6.59 10.71
C SER A 23 -10.32 -7.86 10.08
N GLY A 24 -9.76 -8.76 10.89
CA GLY A 24 -9.14 -10.02 10.45
C GLY A 24 -7.74 -10.18 10.99
N PRO A 25 -6.89 -11.03 10.38
CA PRO A 25 -5.50 -11.20 10.79
C PRO A 25 -4.76 -9.87 10.76
N PRO A 26 -3.91 -9.59 11.77
CA PRO A 26 -3.26 -8.28 11.84
C PRO A 26 -2.09 -8.17 10.84
N ILE A 27 -2.05 -7.02 10.15
CA ILE A 27 -0.92 -6.55 9.37
C ILE A 27 -0.48 -5.18 9.90
N VAL A 28 0.80 -5.02 10.16
CA VAL A 28 1.39 -3.77 10.60
C VAL A 28 2.23 -3.18 9.48
N ARG A 29 2.00 -1.92 9.13
CA ARG A 29 2.87 -1.18 8.25
C ARG A 29 3.86 -0.36 9.08
N ALA A 30 5.14 -0.69 9.01
CA ALA A 30 6.19 0.12 9.60
C ALA A 30 6.17 1.54 9.02
N ALA A 31 6.47 2.54 9.85
CA ALA A 31 6.54 3.92 9.39
C ALA A 31 7.60 4.07 8.29
N THR A 32 7.36 5.01 7.41
CA THR A 32 8.24 5.33 6.28
C THR A 32 8.37 6.84 6.11
N TRP A 33 9.16 7.26 5.14
CA TRP A 33 9.35 8.69 4.81
C TRP A 33 8.01 9.42 4.70
N LEU A 34 7.85 10.43 5.55
CA LEU A 34 6.74 11.38 5.55
C LEU A 34 5.35 10.73 5.68
N THR A 35 5.01 10.32 6.88
CA THR A 35 3.68 9.85 7.21
C THR A 35 2.82 10.97 7.79
N HIS A 36 1.51 10.90 7.53
CA HIS A 36 0.50 11.72 8.18
C HIS A 36 -0.84 10.99 8.15
N LEU A 37 -1.24 10.39 9.29
CA LEU A 37 -2.39 9.49 9.37
C LEU A 37 -3.70 10.04 8.80
N GLU A 38 -4.04 11.30 9.08
CA GLU A 38 -5.26 11.92 8.55
C GLU A 38 -5.12 12.28 7.07
N PHE A 39 -3.97 12.85 6.68
CA PHE A 39 -3.76 13.30 5.32
C PHE A 39 -3.65 12.12 4.35
N ASP A 40 -2.94 11.05 4.73
CA ASP A 40 -2.83 9.83 3.95
C ASP A 40 -4.18 9.14 3.73
N TRP A 41 -5.12 9.27 4.69
CA TRP A 41 -6.43 8.64 4.61
C TRP A 41 -7.29 9.17 3.45
N GLN A 42 -7.11 10.42 3.06
CA GLN A 42 -7.84 11.09 1.97
C GLN A 42 -7.00 11.21 0.69
N SER A 43 -5.86 10.56 0.64
CA SER A 43 -4.83 10.73 -0.36
C SER A 43 -5.19 10.11 -1.72
N PRO A 44 -5.01 10.79 -2.84
CA PRO A 44 -5.07 10.18 -4.17
C PRO A 44 -3.88 9.24 -4.44
N VAL A 45 -2.89 9.19 -3.51
CA VAL A 45 -1.67 8.37 -3.62
C VAL A 45 -1.72 7.17 -2.67
N TRP A 46 -2.19 7.34 -1.41
CA TRP A 46 -2.14 6.29 -0.40
C TRP A 46 -3.49 5.64 -0.08
N HIS A 47 -4.62 6.29 -0.39
CA HIS A 47 -5.93 5.82 0.04
C HIS A 47 -6.22 4.37 -0.38
N HIS A 48 -5.91 4.00 -1.63
CA HIS A 48 -6.12 2.64 -2.13
C HIS A 48 -5.23 1.60 -1.41
N TRP A 49 -3.98 1.95 -1.06
CA TRP A 49 -3.12 1.10 -0.23
C TRP A 49 -3.78 0.78 1.10
N LEU A 50 -4.32 1.82 1.75
CA LEU A 50 -4.93 1.69 3.06
C LEU A 50 -6.21 0.86 3.00
N GLN A 51 -7.08 1.14 2.03
CA GLN A 51 -8.34 0.42 1.86
C GLN A 51 -8.10 -1.06 1.52
N GLU A 52 -7.25 -1.34 0.55
CA GLU A 52 -7.09 -2.70 0.04
C GLU A 52 -6.19 -3.59 0.92
N LEU A 53 -5.25 -3.01 1.68
CA LEU A 53 -4.52 -3.73 2.71
C LEU A 53 -5.35 -3.96 3.98
N GLY A 54 -6.36 -3.13 4.24
CA GLY A 54 -7.32 -3.32 5.34
C GLY A 54 -8.50 -4.21 4.99
N ASP A 55 -8.66 -4.59 3.72
CA ASP A 55 -9.74 -5.48 3.28
C ASP A 55 -9.44 -6.93 3.70
N GLY A 56 -10.23 -7.43 4.64
CA GLY A 56 -10.03 -8.75 5.26
C GLY A 56 -8.83 -8.83 6.23
N GLN A 57 -8.20 -7.71 6.55
CA GLN A 57 -7.09 -7.60 7.50
C GLN A 57 -7.35 -6.49 8.54
N LYS A 58 -6.78 -6.63 9.74
CA LYS A 58 -6.68 -5.52 10.70
C LYS A 58 -5.38 -4.77 10.41
N LEU A 59 -5.45 -3.67 9.65
CA LEU A 59 -4.28 -2.85 9.34
C LEU A 59 -3.97 -1.88 10.48
N VAL A 60 -2.73 -1.94 10.97
CA VAL A 60 -2.15 -0.99 11.93
C VAL A 60 -1.03 -0.22 11.24
N ARG A 61 -1.02 1.11 11.35
CA ARG A 61 0.04 1.99 10.85
C ARG A 61 0.22 3.16 11.80
N TYR A 62 1.36 3.82 11.76
CA TYR A 62 1.66 4.93 12.66
C TYR A 62 2.44 6.04 11.96
N ASP A 63 2.37 7.22 12.53
CA ASP A 63 3.21 8.33 12.11
C ASP A 63 4.60 8.20 12.76
N GLU A 64 5.64 8.29 11.93
CA GLU A 64 7.01 8.30 12.38
C GLU A 64 7.23 9.44 13.38
N ARG A 65 8.08 9.21 14.40
CA ARG A 65 8.52 10.32 15.28
C ARG A 65 9.06 11.49 14.45
N GLY A 66 8.69 12.70 14.82
CA GLY A 66 8.98 13.89 14.03
C GLY A 66 8.03 14.17 12.88
N CYS A 67 7.03 13.30 12.64
CA CYS A 67 6.11 13.41 11.51
C CYS A 67 4.63 13.33 11.94
N GLY A 68 3.77 13.82 11.06
CA GLY A 68 2.31 13.66 11.13
C GLY A 68 1.71 14.16 12.43
N LEU A 69 0.96 13.29 13.08
CA LEU A 69 0.31 13.52 14.38
C LEU A 69 1.17 13.09 15.58
N SER A 70 2.32 12.44 15.34
CA SER A 70 3.31 12.14 16.37
C SER A 70 4.05 13.41 16.80
N ASP A 71 4.73 13.37 17.95
CA ASP A 71 5.51 14.52 18.42
C ASP A 71 6.52 14.96 17.37
N ARG A 72 6.57 16.27 17.11
CA ARG A 72 7.37 16.90 16.06
C ARG A 72 8.80 17.19 16.49
N GLU A 73 8.99 17.55 17.76
CA GLU A 73 10.29 17.82 18.35
C GLU A 73 10.82 16.53 18.98
N VAL A 74 11.80 15.92 18.34
CA VAL A 74 12.34 14.62 18.74
C VAL A 74 13.87 14.65 18.77
N GLY A 75 14.43 13.89 19.69
CA GLY A 75 15.88 13.77 19.88
C GLY A 75 16.51 12.83 18.86
N ASP A 76 16.50 11.55 19.15
CA ASP A 76 17.15 10.51 18.34
C ASP A 76 16.32 10.08 17.13
N LEU A 77 17.01 9.88 16.00
CA LEU A 77 16.48 9.39 14.73
C LEU A 77 17.37 8.26 14.21
N SER A 78 17.46 7.19 14.97
CA SER A 78 18.22 5.98 14.62
C SER A 78 17.31 4.81 14.27
N VAL A 79 17.86 3.79 13.61
CA VAL A 79 17.15 2.54 13.32
C VAL A 79 16.68 1.86 14.61
N ASP A 80 17.49 1.89 15.66
CA ASP A 80 17.15 1.30 16.96
C ASP A 80 15.94 1.99 17.58
N THR A 81 15.90 3.31 17.52
CA THR A 81 14.79 4.10 18.03
C THR A 81 13.51 3.89 17.21
N TRP A 82 13.61 3.80 15.89
CA TRP A 82 12.43 3.49 15.04
C TRP A 82 11.90 2.08 15.26
N VAL A 83 12.77 1.11 15.58
CA VAL A 83 12.35 -0.26 15.96
C VAL A 83 11.64 -0.26 17.31
N ALA A 84 12.14 0.49 18.29
CA ALA A 84 11.49 0.66 19.59
C ALA A 84 10.12 1.35 19.47
N ASP A 85 9.97 2.31 18.54
CA ASP A 85 8.68 2.93 18.22
C ASP A 85 7.70 1.91 17.66
N LEU A 86 8.13 1.08 16.71
CA LEU A 86 7.31 0.00 16.16
C LEU A 86 6.85 -0.95 17.26
N GLU A 87 7.75 -1.35 18.17
CA GLU A 87 7.44 -2.21 19.32
C GLU A 87 6.40 -1.57 20.23
N THR A 88 6.59 -0.29 20.58
CA THR A 88 5.61 0.48 21.36
C THR A 88 4.22 0.50 20.72
N VAL A 89 4.16 0.70 19.41
CA VAL A 89 2.89 0.75 18.67
C VAL A 89 2.21 -0.62 18.63
N VAL A 90 2.92 -1.72 18.34
CA VAL A 90 2.31 -3.04 18.25
C VAL A 90 1.82 -3.53 19.61
N ASP A 91 2.52 -3.18 20.70
CA ASP A 91 2.10 -3.47 22.06
C ASP A 91 0.86 -2.66 22.46
N ALA A 92 0.82 -1.36 22.15
CA ALA A 92 -0.35 -0.50 22.37
C ALA A 92 -1.57 -0.92 21.55
N ALA A 93 -1.35 -1.53 20.36
CA ALA A 93 -2.42 -2.09 19.52
C ALA A 93 -2.88 -3.49 19.98
N GLY A 94 -2.25 -4.08 21.02
CA GLY A 94 -2.56 -5.39 21.58
C GLY A 94 -2.28 -6.53 20.60
N LEU A 95 -1.16 -6.48 19.89
CA LEU A 95 -0.81 -7.49 18.89
C LEU A 95 0.29 -8.42 19.40
N ASP A 96 -0.02 -9.71 19.56
CA ASP A 96 0.97 -10.74 19.92
C ASP A 96 1.76 -11.21 18.69
N ARG A 97 1.05 -11.54 17.60
CA ARG A 97 1.63 -11.97 16.32
C ARG A 97 0.95 -11.30 15.16
N PHE A 98 1.74 -10.85 14.16
CA PHE A 98 1.23 -10.10 13.01
C PHE A 98 2.12 -10.29 11.78
N ALA A 99 1.59 -9.95 10.59
CA ALA A 99 2.40 -9.75 9.40
C ALA A 99 2.99 -8.33 9.41
N LEU A 100 4.26 -8.18 9.07
CA LEU A 100 4.94 -6.89 9.04
C LEU A 100 5.25 -6.47 7.61
N LEU A 101 4.74 -5.30 7.22
CA LEU A 101 5.00 -4.66 5.92
C LEU A 101 5.96 -3.48 6.13
N GLY A 102 7.15 -3.58 5.56
CA GLY A 102 8.10 -2.49 5.43
C GLY A 102 8.09 -1.92 4.01
N VAL A 103 7.76 -0.62 3.89
CA VAL A 103 7.78 0.11 2.61
C VAL A 103 8.98 1.05 2.63
N SER A 104 9.80 1.06 1.57
CA SER A 104 10.96 1.97 1.47
C SER A 104 11.89 1.85 2.68
N GLN A 105 12.14 2.94 3.40
CA GLN A 105 12.88 2.95 4.68
C GLN A 105 12.26 2.02 5.73
N GLY A 106 10.94 1.91 5.77
CA GLY A 106 10.26 1.00 6.70
C GLY A 106 10.68 -0.46 6.55
N ALA A 107 11.27 -0.83 5.39
CA ALA A 107 11.88 -2.15 5.20
C ALA A 107 13.08 -2.37 6.13
N ALA A 108 13.95 -1.37 6.33
CA ALA A 108 15.08 -1.49 7.25
C ALA A 108 14.61 -1.66 8.70
N ILE A 109 13.59 -0.92 9.13
CA ILE A 109 12.96 -1.08 10.45
C ILE A 109 12.40 -2.50 10.60
N ALA A 110 11.65 -2.96 9.59
CA ALA A 110 11.02 -4.27 9.58
C ALA A 110 12.05 -5.42 9.59
N ILE A 111 13.19 -5.27 8.91
CA ILE A 111 14.29 -6.25 8.91
C ILE A 111 14.90 -6.36 10.31
N VAL A 112 15.21 -5.24 10.95
CA VAL A 112 15.80 -5.26 12.29
C VAL A 112 14.82 -5.84 13.31
N TYR A 113 13.54 -5.45 13.22
CA TYR A 113 12.48 -6.02 14.06
C TYR A 113 12.35 -7.54 13.85
N ALA A 114 12.32 -8.01 12.60
CA ALA A 114 12.20 -9.42 12.28
C ALA A 114 13.41 -10.26 12.77
N ALA A 115 14.60 -9.69 12.74
CA ALA A 115 15.80 -10.34 13.26
C ALA A 115 15.85 -10.41 14.80
N ARG A 116 15.18 -9.47 15.49
CA ARG A 116 15.15 -9.40 16.97
C ARG A 116 13.95 -10.17 17.56
N HIS A 117 12.81 -10.14 16.89
CA HIS A 117 11.52 -10.65 17.36
C HIS A 117 10.85 -11.58 16.35
N PRO A 118 11.53 -12.65 15.84
CA PRO A 118 10.96 -13.53 14.84
C PRO A 118 9.68 -14.25 15.33
N GLU A 119 9.55 -14.47 16.63
CA GLU A 119 8.38 -15.09 17.26
C GLU A 119 7.11 -14.23 17.16
N ARG A 120 7.26 -12.91 17.05
CA ARG A 120 6.14 -11.96 16.91
C ARG A 120 5.61 -11.90 15.48
N LEU A 121 6.33 -12.43 14.50
CA LEU A 121 5.95 -12.30 13.09
C LEU A 121 5.36 -13.61 12.53
N THR A 122 4.31 -13.44 11.72
CA THR A 122 3.79 -14.49 10.86
C THR A 122 4.44 -14.45 9.47
N HIS A 123 4.63 -13.25 8.94
CA HIS A 123 5.21 -12.98 7.61
C HIS A 123 5.94 -11.64 7.63
N LEU A 124 6.98 -11.52 6.80
CA LEU A 124 7.67 -10.26 6.52
C LEU A 124 7.47 -9.90 5.04
N ILE A 125 7.04 -8.68 4.76
CA ILE A 125 6.84 -8.17 3.41
C ILE A 125 7.65 -6.88 3.28
N LEU A 126 8.53 -6.82 2.29
CA LEU A 126 9.41 -5.68 2.03
C LEU A 126 9.12 -5.15 0.63
N TYR A 127 8.62 -3.92 0.53
CA TYR A 127 8.33 -3.28 -0.75
C TYR A 127 9.21 -2.06 -0.98
N GLY A 128 9.90 -2.00 -2.12
CA GLY A 128 10.75 -0.86 -2.50
C GLY A 128 11.82 -0.53 -1.46
N GLY A 129 12.23 -1.53 -0.67
CA GLY A 129 13.12 -1.40 0.47
C GLY A 129 14.60 -1.50 0.12
N TYR A 130 15.46 -1.22 1.09
CA TYR A 130 16.90 -1.32 0.98
C TYR A 130 17.53 -1.77 2.29
N ALA A 131 18.70 -2.43 2.19
CA ALA A 131 19.53 -2.79 3.34
C ALA A 131 20.57 -1.69 3.65
N ARG A 132 20.95 -0.90 2.66
CA ARG A 132 21.99 0.13 2.77
C ARG A 132 21.46 1.48 2.34
N GLY A 133 21.57 2.48 3.21
CA GLY A 133 21.31 3.87 2.89
C GLY A 133 22.26 4.42 1.82
N ARG A 134 21.93 5.57 1.22
CA ARG A 134 22.67 6.14 0.09
C ARG A 134 24.15 6.41 0.41
N LYS A 135 24.48 6.69 1.67
CA LYS A 135 25.89 6.93 2.08
C LYS A 135 26.78 5.69 1.94
N PHE A 136 26.20 4.50 1.94
CA PHE A 136 26.91 3.21 1.78
C PHE A 136 26.81 2.63 0.37
N ARG A 137 26.22 3.37 -0.57
CA ARG A 137 26.15 3.01 -1.99
C ARG A 137 27.29 3.67 -2.77
N ASP A 138 27.19 3.66 -4.09
CA ASP A 138 28.18 4.29 -4.97
C ASP A 138 28.25 5.83 -4.78
N PRO A 139 29.30 6.50 -5.32
CA PRO A 139 29.47 7.95 -5.17
C PRO A 139 28.34 8.77 -5.78
N GLU A 140 27.66 8.31 -6.84
CA GLU A 140 26.54 8.99 -7.47
C GLU A 140 25.35 9.06 -6.52
N GLN A 141 25.04 7.96 -5.82
CA GLN A 141 23.95 7.91 -4.83
C GLN A 141 24.21 8.84 -3.63
N ARG A 142 25.48 9.00 -3.23
CA ARG A 142 25.85 9.98 -2.19
C ARG A 142 25.63 11.41 -2.64
N LEU A 143 26.00 11.74 -3.89
CA LEU A 143 25.74 13.06 -4.47
C LEU A 143 24.24 13.35 -4.56
N HIS A 144 23.43 12.37 -4.91
CA HIS A 144 21.97 12.50 -4.90
C HIS A 144 21.43 12.80 -3.51
N GLU A 145 21.96 12.19 -2.44
CA GLU A 145 21.58 12.47 -1.06
C GLU A 145 21.85 13.94 -0.70
N GLU A 146 23.05 14.45 -1.01
CA GLU A 146 23.44 15.84 -0.75
C GLU A 146 22.53 16.82 -1.52
N ALA A 147 22.19 16.51 -2.76
CA ALA A 147 21.28 17.30 -3.56
C ALA A 147 19.86 17.35 -2.96
N LEU A 148 19.35 16.22 -2.47
CA LEU A 148 18.03 16.13 -1.83
C LEU A 148 18.01 16.94 -0.52
N ILE A 149 19.06 16.83 0.33
CA ILE A 149 19.18 17.63 1.55
C ILE A 149 19.24 19.13 1.22
N SER A 150 19.94 19.50 0.16
CA SER A 150 20.01 20.89 -0.31
C SER A 150 18.65 21.40 -0.79
N ALA A 151 17.87 20.57 -1.49
CA ALA A 151 16.50 20.89 -1.92
C ALA A 151 15.57 21.09 -0.70
N ILE A 152 15.67 20.26 0.33
CA ILE A 152 14.90 20.44 1.57
C ILE A 152 15.23 21.81 2.20
N ARG A 153 16.52 22.13 2.36
CA ARG A 153 16.96 23.41 2.94
C ARG A 153 16.49 24.61 2.14
N ALA A 154 16.46 24.49 0.81
CA ALA A 154 16.14 25.59 -0.08
C ALA A 154 14.62 25.91 -0.13
N GLY A 155 13.74 24.94 0.02
CA GLY A 155 12.34 25.20 -0.27
C GLY A 155 11.30 24.29 0.36
N TRP A 156 11.57 23.67 1.51
CA TRP A 156 10.62 22.78 2.16
C TRP A 156 9.31 23.46 2.56
N THR A 157 9.40 24.69 3.08
CA THR A 157 8.27 25.48 3.55
C THR A 157 7.77 26.50 2.52
N ASP A 158 8.47 26.65 1.37
CA ASP A 158 8.11 27.60 0.33
C ASP A 158 6.68 27.31 -0.20
N PRO A 159 5.81 28.30 -0.37
CA PRO A 159 4.53 28.14 -1.07
C PRO A 159 4.69 27.52 -2.46
N ASN A 160 5.75 27.91 -3.21
CA ASN A 160 6.09 27.29 -4.50
C ASN A 160 6.69 25.88 -4.27
N PRO A 161 6.11 24.79 -4.81
CA PRO A 161 6.55 23.43 -4.53
C PRO A 161 7.80 22.99 -5.31
N THR A 162 8.51 23.88 -6.02
CA THR A 162 9.60 23.53 -6.96
C THR A 162 10.61 22.55 -6.34
N PHE A 163 11.09 22.82 -5.13
CA PHE A 163 12.09 21.98 -4.49
C PHE A 163 11.50 20.66 -3.93
N ARG A 164 10.23 20.69 -3.48
CA ARG A 164 9.53 19.48 -3.04
C ARG A 164 9.15 18.58 -4.22
N ARG A 165 8.89 19.19 -5.38
CA ARG A 165 8.56 18.47 -6.63
C ARG A 165 9.67 17.49 -7.05
N VAL A 166 10.92 17.72 -6.67
CA VAL A 166 12.02 16.79 -6.92
C VAL A 166 11.72 15.43 -6.27
N PHE A 167 11.25 15.44 -5.03
CA PHE A 167 10.83 14.20 -4.33
C PHE A 167 9.61 13.57 -5.01
N SER A 168 8.59 14.36 -5.33
CA SER A 168 7.38 13.85 -6.00
C SER A 168 7.71 13.16 -7.32
N MET A 169 8.65 13.70 -8.09
CA MET A 169 9.11 13.10 -9.36
C MET A 169 9.95 11.82 -9.15
N LEU A 170 10.63 11.67 -8.02
CA LEU A 170 11.33 10.44 -7.68
C LEU A 170 10.38 9.32 -7.24
N PHE A 171 9.36 9.69 -6.46
CA PHE A 171 8.44 8.71 -5.87
C PHE A 171 7.28 8.35 -6.80
N LEU A 172 6.85 9.29 -7.65
CA LEU A 172 5.68 9.19 -8.50
C LEU A 172 5.97 9.69 -9.94
N PRO A 173 6.98 9.17 -10.65
CA PRO A 173 7.34 9.69 -11.97
C PRO A 173 6.19 9.64 -12.99
N ASN A 174 5.26 8.69 -12.84
CA ASN A 174 4.06 8.55 -13.65
C ASN A 174 2.79 9.10 -12.99
N GLY A 175 2.93 9.84 -11.87
CA GLY A 175 1.81 10.43 -11.16
C GLY A 175 1.14 11.56 -11.95
N THR A 176 -0.17 11.71 -11.79
CA THR A 176 -0.91 12.85 -12.31
C THR A 176 -0.48 14.15 -11.63
N ALA A 177 -0.80 15.30 -12.24
CA ALA A 177 -0.53 16.61 -11.64
C ALA A 177 -1.17 16.74 -10.24
N GLU A 178 -2.36 16.18 -10.03
CA GLU A 178 -3.07 16.17 -8.75
C GLU A 178 -2.31 15.32 -7.71
N GLN A 179 -1.89 14.12 -8.06
CA GLN A 179 -1.13 13.22 -7.19
C GLN A 179 0.21 13.83 -6.78
N MET A 180 0.92 14.45 -7.74
CA MET A 180 2.17 15.14 -7.44
C MET A 180 1.96 16.37 -6.54
N ALA A 181 0.93 17.18 -6.80
CA ALA A 181 0.61 18.32 -5.96
C ALA A 181 0.23 17.90 -4.53
N TRP A 182 -0.52 16.81 -4.40
CA TRP A 182 -0.84 16.25 -3.11
C TRP A 182 0.43 15.77 -2.36
N TYR A 183 1.35 15.09 -3.06
CA TYR A 183 2.60 14.61 -2.46
C TYR A 183 3.53 15.77 -2.08
N ASP A 184 3.57 16.85 -2.86
CA ASP A 184 4.26 18.10 -2.48
C ASP A 184 3.69 18.68 -1.17
N ASP A 185 2.37 18.65 -1.01
CA ASP A 185 1.72 19.18 0.20
C ASP A 185 1.89 18.25 1.41
N LEU A 186 1.89 16.93 1.20
CA LEU A 186 2.21 15.94 2.25
C LEU A 186 3.58 16.25 2.88
N GLN A 187 4.60 16.50 2.07
CA GLN A 187 5.95 16.79 2.54
C GLN A 187 5.93 17.94 3.56
N ARG A 188 5.32 19.05 3.22
CA ARG A 188 5.23 20.24 4.06
C ARG A 188 4.37 20.01 5.32
N ARG A 189 3.29 19.23 5.20
CA ARG A 189 2.36 18.94 6.33
C ARG A 189 2.96 17.93 7.31
N SER A 190 3.75 17.00 6.82
CA SER A 190 4.27 15.91 7.63
C SER A 190 5.31 16.37 8.64
N THR A 191 6.22 17.28 8.27
CA THR A 191 7.32 17.65 9.17
C THR A 191 7.94 19.01 8.84
N SER A 192 8.77 19.54 9.74
CA SER A 192 9.56 20.75 9.51
C SER A 192 10.74 20.51 8.56
N ALA A 193 11.29 21.57 7.98
CA ALA A 193 12.48 21.49 7.14
C ALA A 193 13.69 20.91 7.91
N GLU A 194 13.87 21.32 9.16
CA GLU A 194 14.96 20.84 10.02
C GLU A 194 14.84 19.34 10.27
N THR A 195 13.68 18.88 10.68
CA THR A 195 13.42 17.45 10.92
C THR A 195 13.51 16.64 9.62
N ALA A 196 13.05 17.18 8.49
CA ALA A 196 13.18 16.53 7.18
C ALA A 196 14.65 16.31 6.79
N VAL A 197 15.52 17.29 7.03
CA VAL A 197 16.98 17.15 6.83
C VAL A 197 17.56 16.05 7.71
N ARG A 198 17.23 16.06 9.00
CA ARG A 198 17.72 15.05 9.96
C ARG A 198 17.26 13.65 9.60
N LEU A 199 16.00 13.50 9.22
CA LEU A 199 15.42 12.24 8.74
C LEU A 199 16.09 11.76 7.44
N CYS A 200 16.35 12.65 6.47
CA CYS A 200 17.03 12.31 5.24
C CYS A 200 18.46 11.83 5.52
N ASP A 201 19.20 12.54 6.36
CA ASP A 201 20.58 12.19 6.76
C ASP A 201 20.64 10.85 7.51
N ALA A 202 19.73 10.63 8.48
CA ALA A 202 19.64 9.38 9.24
C ALA A 202 19.36 8.18 8.33
N ARG A 203 18.46 8.32 7.35
CA ARG A 203 18.16 7.27 6.35
C ARG A 203 19.32 6.97 5.44
N GLY A 204 20.08 7.98 5.06
CA GLY A 204 21.32 7.81 4.30
C GLY A 204 22.34 6.94 5.05
N SER A 205 22.28 6.95 6.37
CA SER A 205 23.21 6.24 7.27
C SER A 205 22.73 4.84 7.69
N ILE A 206 21.59 4.36 7.18
CA ILE A 206 21.10 3.00 7.47
C ILE A 206 22.06 1.95 6.90
N ASP A 207 22.44 0.97 7.74
CA ASP A 207 23.05 -0.29 7.33
C ASP A 207 22.48 -1.42 8.19
N VAL A 208 21.70 -2.30 7.54
CA VAL A 208 21.03 -3.42 8.21
C VAL A 208 21.37 -4.76 7.54
N VAL A 209 22.49 -4.82 6.82
CA VAL A 209 22.95 -6.02 6.09
C VAL A 209 23.07 -7.23 7.02
N GLU A 210 23.72 -7.07 8.18
CA GLU A 210 23.88 -8.16 9.15
C GLU A 210 22.55 -8.64 9.74
N PHE A 211 21.59 -7.74 9.93
CA PHE A 211 20.25 -8.10 10.38
C PHE A 211 19.50 -8.86 9.29
N ALA A 212 19.57 -8.44 8.02
CA ALA A 212 18.93 -9.12 6.90
C ALA A 212 19.34 -10.58 6.80
N GLN A 213 20.62 -10.89 6.98
CA GLN A 213 21.16 -12.26 6.98
C GLN A 213 20.64 -13.13 8.14
N ARG A 214 20.14 -12.51 9.20
CA ARG A 214 19.62 -13.20 10.41
C ARG A 214 18.10 -13.35 10.42
N VAL A 215 17.40 -12.83 9.44
CA VAL A 215 15.94 -12.99 9.32
C VAL A 215 15.59 -14.46 9.07
N THR A 216 14.76 -15.02 9.94
CA THR A 216 14.23 -16.40 9.82
C THR A 216 12.74 -16.43 9.47
N THR A 217 12.07 -15.28 9.54
CA THR A 217 10.65 -15.13 9.18
C THR A 217 10.49 -15.30 7.68
N ARG A 218 9.46 -16.05 7.26
CA ARG A 218 9.10 -16.16 5.84
C ARG A 218 8.96 -14.79 5.20
N THR A 219 9.74 -14.51 4.15
CA THR A 219 9.89 -13.15 3.61
C THR A 219 9.50 -13.08 2.13
N LEU A 220 8.74 -12.02 1.78
CA LEU A 220 8.45 -11.61 0.41
C LEU A 220 9.09 -10.24 0.16
N VAL A 221 9.99 -10.16 -0.80
CA VAL A 221 10.57 -8.92 -1.30
C VAL A 221 9.89 -8.56 -2.61
N VAL A 222 9.34 -7.35 -2.70
CA VAL A 222 8.70 -6.83 -3.91
C VAL A 222 9.34 -5.51 -4.29
N HIS A 223 9.68 -5.32 -5.55
CA HIS A 223 10.35 -4.10 -6.01
C HIS A 223 9.90 -3.70 -7.42
N ALA A 224 9.74 -2.40 -7.68
CA ALA A 224 9.48 -1.89 -9.01
C ALA A 224 10.79 -1.87 -9.82
N ARG A 225 10.77 -2.33 -11.08
CA ARG A 225 12.00 -2.48 -11.91
C ARG A 225 12.69 -1.17 -12.21
N GLU A 226 11.91 -0.12 -12.43
CA GLU A 226 12.40 1.21 -12.79
C GLU A 226 12.28 2.23 -11.67
N ASP A 227 12.22 1.75 -10.41
CA ASP A 227 12.15 2.59 -9.21
C ASP A 227 13.33 3.57 -9.18
N ARG A 228 13.00 4.87 -9.17
CA ARG A 228 14.01 5.94 -9.17
C ARG A 228 14.36 6.44 -7.77
N ALA A 229 13.53 6.17 -6.78
CA ALA A 229 13.80 6.53 -5.39
C ALA A 229 14.74 5.53 -4.72
N VAL A 230 14.51 4.22 -4.95
CA VAL A 230 15.34 3.12 -4.47
C VAL A 230 15.66 2.19 -5.66
N PRO A 231 16.92 2.10 -6.12
CA PRO A 231 17.27 1.26 -7.25
C PRO A 231 16.89 -0.21 -7.03
N VAL A 232 16.43 -0.89 -8.08
CA VAL A 232 16.01 -2.30 -8.03
C VAL A 232 17.09 -3.25 -7.51
N ASP A 233 18.36 -2.86 -7.63
CA ASP A 233 19.49 -3.64 -7.12
C ASP A 233 19.49 -3.75 -5.58
N GLU A 234 18.90 -2.80 -4.85
CA GLU A 234 18.67 -2.94 -3.42
C GLU A 234 17.62 -4.02 -3.10
N GLY A 235 16.56 -4.12 -3.93
CA GLY A 235 15.59 -5.22 -3.82
C GLY A 235 16.21 -6.59 -4.12
N ARG A 236 17.08 -6.67 -5.15
CA ARG A 236 17.85 -7.87 -5.45
C ARG A 236 18.82 -8.24 -4.33
N LEU A 237 19.48 -7.25 -3.75
CA LEU A 237 20.35 -7.43 -2.58
C LEU A 237 19.58 -7.99 -1.40
N LEU A 238 18.40 -7.44 -1.06
CA LEU A 238 17.55 -7.97 0.01
C LEU A 238 17.14 -9.42 -0.26
N GLY A 239 16.74 -9.74 -1.50
CA GLY A 239 16.41 -11.11 -1.89
C GLY A 239 17.57 -12.08 -1.80
N ALA A 240 18.81 -11.60 -1.94
CA ALA A 240 20.02 -12.42 -1.79
C ALA A 240 20.50 -12.55 -0.33
N LEU A 241 20.29 -11.51 0.50
CA LEU A 241 20.74 -11.49 1.89
C LEU A 241 19.83 -12.27 2.83
N ILE A 242 18.50 -12.18 2.61
CA ILE A 242 17.52 -12.81 3.51
C ILE A 242 17.33 -14.29 3.10
N PRO A 243 17.60 -15.25 4.02
CA PRO A 243 17.41 -16.66 3.75
C PRO A 243 15.97 -16.97 3.30
N ASP A 244 15.83 -17.78 2.25
CA ASP A 244 14.54 -18.22 1.69
C ASP A 244 13.56 -17.09 1.28
N ALA A 245 14.06 -15.88 1.07
CA ALA A 245 13.23 -14.77 0.59
C ALA A 245 12.79 -14.99 -0.86
N ARG A 246 11.50 -14.79 -1.12
CA ARG A 246 10.97 -14.74 -2.48
C ARG A 246 11.03 -13.32 -3.02
N LEU A 247 11.72 -13.11 -4.13
CA LEU A 247 11.79 -11.81 -4.82
C LEU A 247 10.77 -11.75 -5.96
N VAL A 248 10.00 -10.68 -6.01
CA VAL A 248 9.07 -10.34 -7.10
C VAL A 248 9.40 -8.96 -7.63
N LEU A 249 9.60 -8.85 -8.95
CA LEU A 249 9.84 -7.58 -9.61
C LEU A 249 8.60 -7.18 -10.41
N LEU A 250 8.13 -5.94 -10.17
CA LEU A 250 6.94 -5.37 -10.79
C LEU A 250 7.32 -4.43 -11.95
N GLU A 251 6.52 -4.42 -13.00
CA GLU A 251 6.69 -3.51 -14.13
C GLU A 251 6.09 -2.13 -13.76
N SER A 252 6.89 -1.30 -13.12
CA SER A 252 6.55 0.08 -12.75
C SER A 252 7.81 0.91 -12.58
N ALA A 253 7.68 2.24 -12.81
CA ALA A 253 8.68 3.23 -12.46
C ALA A 253 8.33 3.97 -11.16
N ASN A 254 7.10 3.82 -10.66
CA ASN A 254 6.66 4.48 -9.43
C ASN A 254 7.22 3.73 -8.22
N HIS A 255 7.82 4.49 -7.30
CA HIS A 255 8.20 3.99 -5.99
C HIS A 255 6.97 3.72 -5.11
N ILE A 256 5.95 4.57 -5.22
CA ILE A 256 4.65 4.36 -4.61
C ILE A 256 3.69 3.97 -5.73
N LEU A 257 3.25 2.71 -5.75
CA LEU A 257 2.34 2.21 -6.78
C LEU A 257 1.01 2.96 -6.77
N LEU A 258 0.54 3.32 -7.95
CA LEU A 258 -0.72 4.03 -8.14
C LEU A 258 -1.88 3.06 -8.39
N SER A 259 -3.09 3.45 -8.03
CA SER A 259 -4.28 2.57 -8.09
C SER A 259 -4.66 2.08 -9.49
N ASP A 260 -4.31 2.84 -10.51
CA ASP A 260 -4.65 2.61 -11.91
C ASP A 260 -3.57 1.84 -12.69
N GLU A 261 -2.38 1.63 -12.11
CA GLU A 261 -1.33 0.86 -12.78
C GLU A 261 -1.47 -0.66 -12.57
N PRO A 262 -1.16 -1.47 -13.59
CA PRO A 262 -1.24 -2.94 -13.49
C PRO A 262 -0.37 -3.52 -12.37
N ALA A 263 0.76 -2.87 -12.07
CA ALA A 263 1.69 -3.27 -11.02
C ALA A 263 1.04 -3.30 -9.63
N TRP A 264 0.06 -2.41 -9.36
CA TRP A 264 -0.71 -2.41 -8.11
C TRP A 264 -1.48 -3.71 -7.92
N ARG A 265 -2.18 -4.18 -8.96
CA ARG A 265 -2.93 -5.45 -8.91
C ARG A 265 -2.02 -6.64 -8.69
N SER A 266 -0.87 -6.65 -9.37
CA SER A 266 0.15 -7.68 -9.19
C SER A 266 0.69 -7.70 -7.77
N PHE A 267 1.01 -6.53 -7.20
CA PHE A 267 1.42 -6.36 -5.81
C PHE A 267 0.42 -6.93 -4.81
N LEU A 268 -0.86 -6.58 -4.96
CA LEU A 268 -1.91 -7.09 -4.08
C LEU A 268 -2.10 -8.60 -4.20
N SER A 269 -2.05 -9.14 -5.42
CA SER A 269 -2.14 -10.58 -5.66
C SER A 269 -1.01 -11.32 -4.98
N GLU A 270 0.24 -10.81 -5.08
CA GLU A 270 1.40 -11.39 -4.45
C GLU A 270 1.33 -11.37 -2.92
N ILE A 271 0.90 -10.25 -2.34
CA ILE A 271 0.73 -10.14 -0.86
C ILE A 271 -0.37 -11.07 -0.38
N ARG A 272 -1.54 -11.07 -1.01
CA ARG A 272 -2.67 -11.91 -0.62
C ARG A 272 -2.32 -13.40 -0.72
N GLY A 273 -1.67 -13.81 -1.80
CA GLY A 273 -1.17 -15.16 -1.97
C GLY A 273 -0.12 -15.54 -0.91
N PHE A 274 0.77 -14.62 -0.57
CA PHE A 274 1.83 -14.84 0.40
C PHE A 274 1.31 -14.96 1.85
N LEU A 275 0.34 -14.13 2.23
CA LEU A 275 -0.29 -14.16 3.54
C LEU A 275 -1.23 -15.37 3.73
N GLY A 276 -1.49 -16.14 2.67
CA GLY A 276 -2.51 -17.19 2.70
C GLY A 276 -3.94 -16.65 2.80
N THR A 277 -4.09 -15.34 2.68
CA THR A 277 -5.36 -14.63 2.57
C THR A 277 -5.80 -14.64 1.11
N GLN A 278 -5.86 -15.82 0.47
CA GLN A 278 -6.69 -15.89 -0.71
C GLN A 278 -8.09 -15.57 -0.19
N GLN A 279 -8.57 -14.37 -0.49
CA GLN A 279 -10.00 -14.17 -0.52
C GLN A 279 -10.56 -15.35 -1.29
N ALA A 280 -11.58 -15.98 -0.73
CA ALA A 280 -12.49 -16.75 -1.55
C ALA A 280 -12.71 -15.91 -2.81
N PRO A 281 -12.42 -16.42 -4.03
CA PRO A 281 -12.23 -15.62 -5.26
C PRO A 281 -13.24 -14.49 -5.23
N ALA A 282 -12.76 -13.25 -5.36
CA ALA A 282 -13.56 -12.04 -5.12
C ALA A 282 -14.92 -12.33 -5.72
N ARG A 283 -15.99 -12.38 -4.87
CA ARG A 283 -17.31 -12.85 -5.28
C ARG A 283 -17.52 -12.23 -6.62
N SER A 284 -17.61 -13.02 -7.66
CA SER A 284 -17.68 -12.47 -9.01
C SER A 284 -18.78 -11.41 -8.92
N ALA A 285 -18.65 -10.28 -9.60
CA ALA A 285 -19.65 -9.22 -9.50
C ALA A 285 -21.07 -9.75 -9.82
N VAL A 286 -21.16 -10.98 -10.33
CA VAL A 286 -22.38 -11.77 -10.53
C VAL A 286 -22.82 -12.48 -9.24
N GLU A 287 -21.91 -12.87 -8.34
CA GLU A 287 -22.26 -13.42 -7.01
C GLU A 287 -22.78 -12.35 -6.04
N GLU A 288 -22.54 -11.07 -6.33
CA GLU A 288 -23.15 -9.93 -5.63
C GLU A 288 -24.59 -9.64 -6.09
N LEU A 289 -25.04 -10.28 -7.17
CA LEU A 289 -26.41 -10.13 -7.64
C LEU A 289 -27.37 -10.91 -6.72
N SER A 290 -28.49 -10.28 -6.40
CA SER A 290 -29.58 -10.98 -5.74
C SER A 290 -30.15 -12.09 -6.66
N PRO A 291 -30.81 -13.13 -6.14
CA PRO A 291 -31.43 -14.16 -6.97
C PRO A 291 -32.30 -13.58 -8.08
N ARG A 292 -32.99 -12.49 -7.80
CA ARG A 292 -33.90 -11.84 -8.78
C ARG A 292 -33.11 -11.06 -9.84
N GLU A 293 -31.99 -10.44 -9.49
CA GLU A 293 -31.11 -9.79 -10.46
C GLU A 293 -30.39 -10.81 -11.35
N LEU A 294 -30.05 -11.97 -10.82
CA LEU A 294 -29.46 -13.05 -11.59
C LEU A 294 -30.48 -13.62 -12.64
N GLU A 295 -31.74 -13.86 -12.24
CA GLU A 295 -32.80 -14.28 -13.17
C GLU A 295 -32.98 -13.26 -14.30
N VAL A 296 -32.99 -11.96 -13.97
CA VAL A 296 -33.10 -10.90 -14.99
C VAL A 296 -31.88 -10.93 -15.92
N LEU A 297 -30.68 -11.08 -15.39
CA LEU A 297 -29.45 -11.12 -16.19
C LEU A 297 -29.40 -12.36 -17.11
N GLU A 298 -29.87 -13.51 -16.65
CA GLU A 298 -29.95 -14.73 -17.46
C GLU A 298 -30.87 -14.54 -18.67
N LEU A 299 -32.00 -13.88 -18.47
CA LEU A 299 -32.94 -13.59 -19.57
C LEU A 299 -32.39 -12.52 -20.53
N VAL A 300 -31.60 -11.58 -20.04
CA VAL A 300 -30.82 -10.63 -20.85
C VAL A 300 -29.78 -11.35 -21.70
N ALA A 301 -29.03 -12.27 -21.12
CA ALA A 301 -28.07 -13.10 -21.85
C ALA A 301 -28.71 -14.02 -22.89
N ALA A 302 -29.93 -14.46 -22.63
CA ALA A 302 -30.76 -15.18 -23.60
C ALA A 302 -31.36 -14.28 -24.72
N GLY A 303 -31.05 -12.96 -24.72
CA GLY A 303 -31.47 -12.03 -25.77
C GLY A 303 -32.88 -11.46 -25.65
N LEU A 304 -33.58 -11.67 -24.53
CA LEU A 304 -34.97 -11.20 -24.36
C LEU A 304 -35.01 -9.66 -24.20
N THR A 305 -36.08 -9.05 -24.68
CA THR A 305 -36.38 -7.62 -24.46
C THR A 305 -36.89 -7.38 -23.05
N ASN A 306 -36.84 -6.13 -22.56
CA ASN A 306 -37.38 -5.79 -21.23
C ASN A 306 -38.86 -6.13 -21.09
N GLN A 307 -39.64 -6.00 -22.17
CA GLN A 307 -41.04 -6.37 -22.20
C GLN A 307 -41.23 -7.89 -22.03
N ALA A 308 -40.47 -8.70 -22.77
CA ALA A 308 -40.52 -10.16 -22.66
C ALA A 308 -40.04 -10.67 -21.27
N ILE A 309 -39.05 -10.00 -20.69
CA ILE A 309 -38.57 -10.28 -19.31
C ILE A 309 -39.68 -9.96 -18.31
N ALA A 310 -40.34 -8.80 -18.46
CA ALA A 310 -41.40 -8.37 -17.58
C ALA A 310 -42.59 -9.39 -17.60
N GLU A 311 -43.02 -9.83 -18.78
CA GLU A 311 -44.06 -10.83 -18.94
C GLU A 311 -43.66 -12.17 -18.32
N ARG A 312 -42.43 -12.65 -18.59
CA ARG A 312 -41.94 -13.94 -18.11
C ARG A 312 -41.77 -13.99 -16.58
N LEU A 313 -41.42 -12.88 -15.97
CA LEU A 313 -41.17 -12.77 -14.54
C LEU A 313 -42.36 -12.19 -13.74
N CYS A 314 -43.49 -11.93 -14.41
CA CYS A 314 -44.68 -11.27 -13.84
C CYS A 314 -44.37 -9.94 -13.17
N LEU A 315 -43.54 -9.10 -13.82
CA LEU A 315 -43.11 -7.78 -13.36
C LEU A 315 -43.60 -6.66 -14.28
N SER A 316 -43.52 -5.42 -13.81
CA SER A 316 -43.62 -4.27 -14.71
C SER A 316 -42.31 -4.05 -15.47
N VAL A 317 -42.38 -3.49 -16.69
CA VAL A 317 -41.18 -3.11 -17.47
C VAL A 317 -40.28 -2.15 -16.64
N ARG A 318 -40.87 -1.22 -15.91
CA ARG A 318 -40.18 -0.30 -15.02
C ARG A 318 -39.41 -1.03 -13.90
N THR A 319 -39.96 -2.13 -13.40
CA THR A 319 -39.25 -2.95 -12.37
C THR A 319 -38.06 -3.67 -12.98
N VAL A 320 -38.18 -4.18 -14.21
CA VAL A 320 -37.08 -4.79 -14.95
C VAL A 320 -35.98 -3.77 -15.22
N GLU A 321 -36.32 -2.55 -15.63
CA GLU A 321 -35.33 -1.46 -15.84
C GLU A 321 -34.57 -1.09 -14.56
N ARG A 322 -35.27 -1.07 -13.43
CA ARG A 322 -34.62 -0.85 -12.11
C ARG A 322 -33.63 -1.97 -11.75
N HIS A 323 -34.04 -3.24 -11.98
CA HIS A 323 -33.11 -4.36 -11.77
C HIS A 323 -31.89 -4.27 -12.70
N LEU A 324 -32.09 -3.92 -13.97
CA LEU A 324 -30.99 -3.72 -14.92
C LEU A 324 -30.04 -2.58 -14.48
N SER A 325 -30.57 -1.47 -13.98
CA SER A 325 -29.77 -0.39 -13.46
C SER A 325 -28.89 -0.84 -12.29
N ASN A 326 -29.48 -1.60 -11.35
CA ASN A 326 -28.74 -2.15 -10.21
C ASN A 326 -27.67 -3.18 -10.66
N ILE A 327 -28.02 -4.06 -11.61
CA ILE A 327 -27.09 -5.03 -12.21
C ILE A 327 -25.93 -4.31 -12.86
N TYR A 328 -26.18 -3.27 -13.66
CA TYR A 328 -25.12 -2.51 -14.34
C TYR A 328 -24.22 -1.79 -13.35
N ALA A 329 -24.75 -1.23 -12.26
CA ALA A 329 -23.98 -0.62 -11.20
C ALA A 329 -23.06 -1.65 -10.51
N LYS A 330 -23.62 -2.83 -10.12
CA LYS A 330 -22.86 -3.92 -9.48
C LYS A 330 -21.80 -4.51 -10.41
N LEU A 331 -22.12 -4.70 -11.69
CA LEU A 331 -21.21 -5.21 -12.71
C LEU A 331 -20.23 -4.13 -13.24
N ARG A 332 -20.35 -2.89 -12.80
CA ARG A 332 -19.52 -1.73 -13.25
C ARG A 332 -19.50 -1.62 -14.79
N VAL A 333 -20.67 -1.76 -15.42
CA VAL A 333 -20.86 -1.58 -16.86
C VAL A 333 -21.78 -0.39 -17.12
N SER A 334 -21.53 0.37 -18.20
CA SER A 334 -22.29 1.58 -18.52
C SER A 334 -22.37 1.80 -20.03
N GLY A 335 -23.24 2.73 -20.45
CA GLY A 335 -23.39 3.15 -21.85
C GLY A 335 -24.18 2.19 -22.73
N LYS A 336 -24.22 2.48 -24.04
CA LYS A 336 -25.04 1.71 -25.03
C LYS A 336 -24.65 0.24 -25.14
N ALA A 337 -23.43 -0.14 -24.77
CA ALA A 337 -22.92 -1.52 -24.75
C ALA A 337 -23.16 -2.24 -23.40
N GLY A 338 -23.71 -1.58 -22.38
CA GLY A 338 -23.85 -2.12 -21.02
C GLY A 338 -24.61 -3.44 -20.97
N ARG A 339 -25.65 -3.58 -21.81
CA ARG A 339 -26.46 -4.81 -21.90
C ARG A 339 -25.63 -6.01 -22.43
N ALA A 340 -24.88 -5.80 -23.51
CA ALA A 340 -24.03 -6.85 -24.10
C ALA A 340 -22.87 -7.19 -23.18
N ALA A 341 -22.25 -6.18 -22.54
CA ALA A 341 -21.18 -6.38 -21.58
C ALA A 341 -21.62 -7.15 -20.32
N ALA A 342 -22.83 -6.89 -19.83
CA ALA A 342 -23.40 -7.63 -18.70
C ALA A 342 -23.67 -9.09 -19.05
N ALA A 343 -24.23 -9.35 -20.25
CA ALA A 343 -24.47 -10.70 -20.77
C ALA A 343 -23.17 -11.51 -20.96
N ALA A 344 -22.11 -10.88 -21.51
CA ALA A 344 -20.81 -11.50 -21.71
C ALA A 344 -20.14 -11.91 -20.38
N ARG A 345 -20.28 -11.11 -19.31
CA ARG A 345 -19.75 -11.46 -17.98
C ARG A 345 -20.41 -12.70 -17.38
N LEU A 346 -21.70 -12.93 -17.64
CA LEU A 346 -22.39 -14.16 -17.22
C LEU A 346 -21.87 -15.40 -17.97
N SER A 347 -21.58 -15.27 -19.26
CA SER A 347 -21.10 -16.38 -20.11
C SER A 347 -19.71 -16.84 -19.69
N HIS A 348 -18.79 -15.93 -19.37
CA HIS A 348 -17.44 -16.27 -18.89
C HIS A 348 -17.41 -17.03 -17.56
N LEU A 349 -18.46 -16.93 -16.74
CA LEU A 349 -18.55 -17.64 -15.46
C LEU A 349 -19.12 -19.07 -15.61
N ARG A 350 -19.74 -19.40 -16.74
CA ARG A 350 -20.30 -20.73 -17.03
C ARG A 350 -19.37 -21.65 -17.83
N GLU A 351 -18.26 -21.12 -18.35
CA GLU A 351 -17.23 -21.97 -18.96
C GLU A 351 -16.33 -22.56 -17.87
N PRO A 352 -16.35 -23.90 -17.65
CA PRO A 352 -15.36 -24.52 -16.75
C PRO A 352 -13.98 -24.35 -17.37
N SER A 353 -13.00 -23.94 -16.55
CA SER A 353 -11.60 -23.86 -16.91
C SER A 353 -11.18 -25.17 -17.62
N ARG A 354 -11.02 -25.14 -18.94
CA ARG A 354 -10.34 -26.23 -19.63
C ARG A 354 -8.90 -26.23 -19.11
N GLN A 355 -8.60 -27.17 -18.24
CA GLN A 355 -7.23 -27.60 -17.98
C GLN A 355 -6.64 -28.02 -19.33
N LEU A 356 -5.62 -27.33 -19.74
CA LEU A 356 -4.72 -27.82 -20.77
C LEU A 356 -3.85 -28.90 -20.11
N ASP A 357 -4.03 -30.13 -20.57
CA ASP A 357 -3.11 -31.24 -20.36
C ASP A 357 -1.72 -30.92 -20.97
#